data_82463b9cb4cb0f92d39869960107a4a9
#
_entry.id   82463b9cb4cb0f92d39869960107a4a9
#
_cell.length_a   1.000
_cell.length_b   1.000
_cell.length_c   1.000
_cell.angle_alpha   90.00
_cell.angle_beta   90.00
_cell.angle_gamma   90.00
#
_symmetry.space_group_name_H-M   'P 1'
#
loop_
_entity.id
_entity.type
_entity.pdbx_description
1 polymer ?
#
loop_
_entity_poly.entity_id
_entity_poly.type
_entity_poly.pdbx_seq_one_letter_code
_entity_poly.pdbx_strand_id
1 'polypeptide(L)'
;MPTYSGSSHCGAVSFSFHGPEIDRALKCNCSICLRKGTPMSAFTIAPEEIKIDASGETLSLYQFGTRVAKHYFCNRCGIYTFHETVRRPGHFRVNLGCVTRCSPLELPIEVFDGAAL
;
A
#
# COMPACT_ATOMS: atom_id res chain seq x y z
N MET A 1 -16.85 -5.65 9.02
CA MET A 1 -15.53 -4.99 8.88
C MET A 1 -15.71 -3.63 8.23
N PRO A 2 -14.96 -2.61 8.68
CA PRO A 2 -15.03 -1.30 8.04
C PRO A 2 -14.66 -1.34 6.56
N THR A 3 -15.21 -0.40 5.81
CA THR A 3 -14.86 -0.17 4.41
C THR A 3 -14.06 1.13 4.33
N TYR A 4 -12.91 1.07 3.65
CA TYR A 4 -12.02 2.22 3.46
C TYR A 4 -11.91 2.56 1.99
N SER A 5 -11.61 3.82 1.70
CA SER A 5 -11.30 4.27 0.36
C SER A 5 -10.05 5.15 0.38
N GLY A 6 -9.38 5.23 -0.76
CA GLY A 6 -8.20 6.04 -0.91
C GLY A 6 -7.89 6.35 -2.35
N SER A 7 -6.90 7.21 -2.57
CA SER A 7 -6.47 7.56 -3.90
C SER A 7 -5.05 8.10 -3.91
N SER A 8 -4.43 8.13 -5.10
CA SER A 8 -3.22 8.90 -5.34
C SER A 8 -3.54 10.40 -5.17
N HIS A 9 -2.52 11.23 -5.09
CA HIS A 9 -2.70 12.66 -4.88
C HIS A 9 -3.54 13.31 -5.98
N CYS A 10 -3.32 12.93 -7.24
CA CYS A 10 -4.07 13.49 -8.36
C CYS A 10 -5.46 12.84 -8.56
N GLY A 11 -5.74 11.74 -7.86
CA GLY A 11 -7.02 11.03 -7.95
C GLY A 11 -7.12 10.06 -9.12
N ALA A 12 -6.12 9.98 -10.00
CA ALA A 12 -6.20 9.10 -11.18
C ALA A 12 -6.22 7.62 -10.81
N VAL A 13 -5.60 7.25 -9.69
CA VAL A 13 -5.66 5.90 -9.13
C VAL A 13 -6.44 5.96 -7.84
N SER A 14 -7.51 5.18 -7.74
CA SER A 14 -8.32 5.09 -6.53
C SER A 14 -8.54 3.63 -6.16
N PHE A 15 -8.87 3.39 -4.90
CA PHE A 15 -9.13 2.05 -4.42
C PHE A 15 -10.07 2.07 -3.24
N SER A 16 -10.74 0.95 -3.01
CA SER A 16 -11.54 0.73 -1.81
C SER A 16 -11.31 -0.70 -1.32
N PHE A 17 -11.42 -0.90 -0.02
CA PHE A 17 -11.17 -2.22 0.55
C PHE A 17 -11.92 -2.42 1.86
N HIS A 18 -12.12 -3.67 2.22
CA HIS A 18 -12.62 -4.08 3.53
C HIS A 18 -11.44 -4.54 4.37
N GLY A 19 -11.42 -4.15 5.63
CA GLY A 19 -10.34 -4.55 6.52
C GLY A 19 -10.69 -4.27 7.97
N PRO A 20 -9.83 -4.74 8.89
CA PRO A 20 -10.01 -4.44 10.32
C PRO A 20 -9.80 -2.96 10.62
N GLU A 21 -10.05 -2.55 11.86
CA GLU A 21 -9.74 -1.19 12.31
C GLU A 21 -8.27 -0.87 12.05
N ILE A 22 -8.02 0.31 11.52
CA ILE A 22 -6.65 0.80 11.34
C ILE A 22 -6.20 1.41 12.67
N ASP A 23 -5.39 0.67 13.42
CA ASP A 23 -4.91 1.10 14.73
C ASP A 23 -3.40 1.31 14.77
N ARG A 24 -2.68 0.96 13.72
CA ARG A 24 -1.24 1.17 13.60
C ARG A 24 -0.83 1.13 12.13
N ALA A 25 0.36 1.64 11.85
CA ALA A 25 0.96 1.59 10.53
C ALA A 25 2.19 0.67 10.56
N LEU A 26 2.50 0.08 9.41
CA LEU A 26 3.67 -0.78 9.24
C LEU A 26 4.72 -0.06 8.41
N LYS A 27 5.96 -0.06 8.88
CA LYS A 27 7.13 0.36 8.09
C LYS A 27 8.14 -0.76 8.07
N CYS A 28 8.70 -1.02 6.91
CA CYS A 28 9.71 -2.05 6.70
C CYS A 28 11.05 -1.37 6.41
N ASN A 29 12.14 -1.99 6.84
CA ASN A 29 13.49 -1.45 6.61
C ASN A 29 14.21 -2.06 5.39
N CYS A 30 13.51 -2.80 4.54
CA CYS A 30 14.12 -3.30 3.31
C CYS A 30 14.42 -2.15 2.33
N SER A 31 15.24 -2.43 1.32
CA SER A 31 15.78 -1.37 0.45
C SER A 31 14.72 -0.51 -0.21
N ILE A 32 13.64 -1.11 -0.70
CA ILE A 32 12.59 -0.32 -1.34
C ILE A 32 11.70 0.39 -0.32
N CYS A 33 11.38 -0.28 0.79
CA CYS A 33 10.50 0.31 1.80
C CYS A 33 11.14 1.52 2.49
N LEU A 34 12.46 1.49 2.70
CA LEU A 34 13.17 2.66 3.22
C LEU A 34 13.06 3.84 2.25
N ARG A 35 13.22 3.59 0.97
CA ARG A 35 13.21 4.65 -0.05
C ARG A 35 11.82 5.25 -0.24
N LYS A 36 10.79 4.41 -0.29
CA LYS A 36 9.43 4.93 -0.44
C LYS A 36 8.93 5.67 0.80
N GLY A 37 9.36 5.24 2.00
CA GLY A 37 9.08 5.93 3.27
C GLY A 37 7.63 6.01 3.69
N THR A 38 6.73 5.27 3.04
CA THR A 38 5.29 5.38 3.32
C THR A 38 4.85 4.46 4.46
N PRO A 39 3.90 4.91 5.31
CA PRO A 39 3.27 4.03 6.29
C PRO A 39 2.26 3.13 5.58
N MET A 40 2.45 1.82 5.67
CA MET A 40 1.58 0.84 5.04
C MET A 40 0.59 0.26 6.03
N SER A 41 -0.50 -0.34 5.53
CA SER A 41 -1.42 -1.07 6.40
C SER A 41 -0.67 -2.21 7.10
N ALA A 42 -0.91 -2.37 8.40
CA ALA A 42 -0.28 -3.43 9.20
C ALA A 42 -0.90 -4.80 8.91
N PHE A 43 -2.11 -4.82 8.35
CA PHE A 43 -2.78 -6.03 7.90
C PHE A 43 -2.66 -6.17 6.38
N THR A 44 -2.85 -7.39 5.90
CA THR A 44 -2.93 -7.67 4.46
C THR A 44 -4.38 -7.71 4.02
N ILE A 45 -4.62 -7.41 2.75
CA ILE A 45 -5.96 -7.39 2.16
C ILE A 45 -5.99 -8.41 1.04
N ALA A 46 -6.95 -9.35 1.12
CA ALA A 46 -7.12 -10.34 0.08
C ALA A 46 -7.53 -9.67 -1.25
N PRO A 47 -7.15 -10.23 -2.40
CA PRO A 47 -7.48 -9.61 -3.68
C PRO A 47 -8.98 -9.45 -3.94
N GLU A 48 -9.81 -10.31 -3.38
CA GLU A 48 -11.27 -10.20 -3.49
C GLU A 48 -11.86 -9.13 -2.57
N GLU A 49 -11.07 -8.57 -1.65
CA GLU A 49 -11.53 -7.55 -0.69
C GLU A 49 -11.07 -6.13 -1.06
N ILE A 50 -10.38 -5.98 -2.19
CA ILE A 50 -9.92 -4.67 -2.67
C ILE A 50 -10.39 -4.44 -4.10
N LYS A 51 -10.86 -3.23 -4.38
CA LYS A 51 -11.20 -2.78 -5.73
C LYS A 51 -10.28 -1.65 -6.11
N ILE A 52 -9.68 -1.74 -7.28
CA ILE A 52 -8.73 -0.76 -7.79
C ILE A 52 -9.30 -0.18 -9.08
N ASP A 53 -9.30 1.15 -9.17
CA ASP A 53 -9.75 1.88 -10.35
C ASP A 53 -8.66 2.86 -10.76
N ALA A 54 -8.16 2.73 -11.98
CA ALA A 54 -7.11 3.60 -12.51
C ALA A 54 -7.57 4.19 -13.84
N SER A 55 -7.56 5.51 -13.93
CA SER A 55 -7.94 6.23 -15.15
C SER A 55 -6.89 6.01 -16.24
N GLY A 56 -7.30 5.46 -17.38
CA GLY A 56 -6.39 5.20 -18.48
C GLY A 56 -5.24 4.29 -18.05
N GLU A 57 -4.01 4.66 -18.39
CA GLU A 57 -2.81 3.88 -18.09
C GLU A 57 -1.99 4.53 -16.97
N THR A 58 -2.65 5.00 -15.91
CA THR A 58 -2.00 5.74 -14.83
C THR A 58 -1.39 4.86 -13.74
N LEU A 59 -1.75 3.57 -13.68
CA LEU A 59 -1.18 2.65 -12.71
C LEU A 59 0.06 1.98 -13.29
N SER A 60 1.21 2.21 -12.67
CA SER A 60 2.48 1.60 -13.07
C SER A 60 2.94 0.61 -12.04
N LEU A 61 3.75 -0.34 -12.48
CA LEU A 61 4.25 -1.46 -11.70
C LEU A 61 5.77 -1.45 -11.70
N TYR A 62 6.35 -1.60 -10.52
CA TYR A 62 7.79 -1.84 -10.36
C TYR A 62 8.01 -3.17 -9.66
N GLN A 63 8.88 -4.00 -10.21
CA GLN A 63 9.28 -5.29 -9.65
C GLN A 63 10.80 -5.44 -9.73
N PHE A 64 11.36 -6.17 -8.78
CA PHE A 64 12.79 -6.46 -8.73
C PHE A 64 13.02 -7.79 -8.02
N GLY A 65 14.25 -8.31 -8.09
CA GLY A 65 14.61 -9.56 -7.42
C GLY A 65 13.78 -10.74 -7.89
N THR A 66 13.10 -11.42 -6.97
CA THR A 66 12.26 -12.59 -7.29
C THR A 66 10.98 -12.21 -8.03
N ARG A 67 10.64 -10.94 -8.08
CA ARG A 67 9.42 -10.42 -8.72
C ARG A 67 8.12 -10.96 -8.13
N VAL A 68 8.15 -11.46 -6.91
CA VAL A 68 6.94 -11.88 -6.20
C VAL A 68 6.18 -10.66 -5.69
N ALA A 69 6.89 -9.71 -5.09
CA ALA A 69 6.29 -8.45 -4.67
C ALA A 69 6.05 -7.56 -5.90
N LYS A 70 4.89 -6.90 -5.92
CA LYS A 70 4.51 -5.97 -7.00
C LYS A 70 4.21 -4.63 -6.39
N HIS A 71 5.00 -3.61 -6.78
CA HIS A 71 4.89 -2.26 -6.23
C HIS A 71 4.19 -1.37 -7.23
N TYR A 72 3.04 -0.82 -6.84
CA TYR A 72 2.22 -0.02 -7.73
C TYR A 72 2.27 1.45 -7.35
N PHE A 73 2.32 2.30 -8.35
CA PHE A 73 2.30 3.75 -8.14
C PHE A 73 1.54 4.44 -9.28
N CYS A 74 1.03 5.63 -8.96
CA CYS A 74 0.40 6.47 -9.97
C CYS A 74 1.49 7.13 -10.79
N ASN A 75 1.52 6.88 -12.11
CA ASN A 75 2.55 7.49 -12.96
C ASN A 75 2.25 8.94 -13.31
N ARG A 76 1.07 9.44 -12.94
CA ARG A 76 0.68 10.82 -13.19
C ARG A 76 1.18 11.78 -12.11
N CYS A 77 1.13 11.37 -10.83
CA CYS A 77 1.62 12.19 -9.73
C CYS A 77 2.77 11.55 -8.96
N GLY A 78 3.15 10.30 -9.29
CA GLY A 78 4.28 9.62 -8.68
C GLY A 78 4.01 8.98 -7.31
N ILE A 79 2.80 9.04 -6.80
CA ILE A 79 2.49 8.55 -5.46
C ILE A 79 2.42 7.02 -5.43
N TYR A 80 3.15 6.42 -4.49
CA TYR A 80 3.10 5.00 -4.19
C TYR A 80 1.75 4.70 -3.52
N THR A 81 0.96 3.81 -4.11
CA THR A 81 -0.42 3.58 -3.66
C THR A 81 -0.58 2.31 -2.85
N PHE A 82 -0.09 1.19 -3.35
CA PHE A 82 -0.21 -0.11 -2.70
C PHE A 82 0.79 -1.08 -3.31
N HIS A 83 0.93 -2.25 -2.67
CA HIS A 83 1.74 -3.32 -3.24
C HIS A 83 1.14 -4.68 -2.92
N GLU A 84 1.49 -5.69 -3.74
CA GLU A 84 1.28 -7.09 -3.39
C GLU A 84 2.51 -7.55 -2.63
N THR A 85 2.31 -8.00 -1.41
CA THR A 85 3.42 -8.31 -0.50
C THR A 85 4.00 -9.69 -0.76
N VAL A 86 5.33 -9.81 -0.68
CA VAL A 86 6.02 -11.10 -0.80
C VAL A 86 5.68 -12.02 0.37
N ARG A 87 5.37 -11.46 1.53
CA ARG A 87 5.06 -12.24 2.74
C ARG A 87 3.74 -12.99 2.62
N ARG A 88 2.84 -12.54 1.74
CA ARG A 88 1.58 -13.20 1.45
C ARG A 88 1.22 -12.92 -0.01
N PRO A 89 1.78 -13.71 -0.95
CA PRO A 89 1.60 -13.44 -2.38
C PRO A 89 0.15 -13.30 -2.79
N GLY A 90 -0.14 -12.30 -3.64
CA GLY A 90 -1.48 -11.99 -4.08
C GLY A 90 -2.27 -11.11 -3.13
N HIS A 91 -1.81 -10.90 -1.90
CA HIS A 91 -2.45 -10.02 -0.93
C HIS A 91 -1.80 -8.65 -0.94
N PHE A 92 -2.59 -7.62 -0.58
CA PHE A 92 -2.19 -6.22 -0.69
C PHE A 92 -1.94 -5.58 0.66
N ARG A 93 -1.03 -4.60 0.65
CA ARG A 93 -0.91 -3.59 1.70
C ARG A 93 -1.04 -2.23 1.03
N VAL A 94 -1.77 -1.32 1.65
CA VAL A 94 -2.04 0.01 1.08
C VAL A 94 -1.25 1.08 1.82
N ASN A 95 -0.90 2.14 1.09
CA ASN A 95 -0.30 3.34 1.67
C ASN A 95 -1.38 4.09 2.47
N LEU A 96 -1.20 4.12 3.80
CA LEU A 96 -2.19 4.77 4.68
C LEU A 96 -2.27 6.27 4.46
N GLY A 97 -1.24 6.88 3.91
CA GLY A 97 -1.28 8.29 3.51
C GLY A 97 -2.27 8.57 2.39
N CYS A 98 -2.64 7.55 1.62
CA CYS A 98 -3.64 7.65 0.56
C CYS A 98 -5.07 7.40 1.05
N VAL A 99 -5.24 6.84 2.24
CA VAL A 99 -6.54 6.41 2.76
C VAL A 99 -7.30 7.61 3.33
N THR A 100 -8.53 7.80 2.88
CA THR A 100 -9.41 8.87 3.34
C THR A 100 -9.75 8.66 4.82
N ARG A 101 -9.76 9.76 5.58
CA ARG A 101 -10.10 9.75 7.02
C ARG A 101 -9.14 8.91 7.87
N CYS A 102 -7.93 8.73 7.39
CA CYS A 102 -6.86 8.09 8.15
C CYS A 102 -5.77 9.13 8.40
N SER A 103 -5.31 9.24 9.64
CA SER A 103 -4.24 10.16 10.03
C SER A 103 -3.00 9.35 10.41
N PRO A 104 -2.21 8.89 9.44
CA PRO A 104 -1.08 8.01 9.72
C PRO A 104 -0.02 8.62 10.62
N LEU A 105 0.07 9.96 10.69
CA LEU A 105 1.01 10.65 11.58
C LEU A 105 0.64 10.48 13.06
N GLU A 106 -0.59 10.10 13.36
CA GLU A 106 -1.08 9.89 14.72
C GLU A 106 -1.07 8.42 15.13
N LEU A 107 -0.68 7.53 14.23
CA LEU A 107 -0.70 6.09 14.50
C LEU A 107 0.64 5.61 15.05
N PRO A 108 0.62 4.62 15.97
CA PRO A 108 1.84 3.90 16.31
C PRO A 108 2.44 3.23 15.07
N ILE A 109 3.76 3.13 15.03
CA ILE A 109 4.47 2.51 13.92
C ILE A 109 5.01 1.15 14.37
N GLU A 110 4.60 0.10 13.67
CA GLU A 110 5.21 -1.23 13.81
C GLU A 110 6.32 -1.34 12.77
N VAL A 111 7.52 -1.69 13.22
CA VAL A 111 8.67 -1.83 12.30
C VAL A 111 8.90 -3.31 12.01
N PHE A 112 8.94 -3.66 10.74
CA PHE A 112 9.26 -5.01 10.28
C PHE A 112 10.69 -5.02 9.73
N ASP A 113 11.51 -5.97 10.22
CA ASP A 113 12.90 -6.12 9.77
C ASP A 113 12.96 -6.93 8.48
N GLY A 114 12.53 -6.32 7.38
CA GLY A 114 12.56 -6.94 6.06
C GLY A 114 13.97 -7.07 5.50
N ALA A 115 14.92 -6.29 6.01
CA ALA A 115 16.31 -6.37 5.58
C ALA A 115 16.96 -7.70 6.02
N ALA A 116 16.39 -8.37 7.02
CA ALA A 116 16.89 -9.64 7.53
C ALA A 116 16.37 -10.86 6.75
N LEU A 117 15.46 -10.66 5.80
CA LEU A 117 14.90 -11.76 4.99
C LEU A 117 15.83 -12.21 3.87
#